data_ef1720765e7dbb88c35ef662b36f9cae
#
_entry.id   ef1720765e7dbb88c35ef662b36f9cae
#
_cell.length_a   1.000
_cell.length_b   1.000
_cell.length_c   1.000
_cell.angle_alpha   90.00
_cell.angle_beta   90.00
_cell.angle_gamma   90.00
#
_symmetry.space_group_name_H-M   'P 1'
#
loop_
_entity.id
_entity.type
_entity.pdbx_description
1 polymer ?
#
loop_
_entity_poly.entity_id
_entity_poly.type
_entity_poly.pdbx_seq_one_letter_code
_entity_poly.pdbx_strand_id
1 'polypeptide(L)'
;MTVFGRDGGTTDVPQVRHLHEVLRLFLALAQGDRAAIKALTREMTLEQGTLACFAVGQLLLRHLAQATGKSLEDLAAQISLEVGPSPV
;
A
#
# COMPACT_ATOMS: atom_id res chain seq x y z
N MET A 1 4.97 -19.13 17.86
CA MET A 1 5.36 -18.91 17.64
C MET A 1 5.66 -18.39 17.37
N THR A 2 5.56 -18.33 17.45
CA THR A 2 5.83 -17.91 17.27
C THR A 2 6.35 -17.36 16.95
N VAL A 3 6.27 -17.48 17.04
CA VAL A 3 6.71 -16.96 16.80
C VAL A 3 7.06 -16.37 16.53
N PHE A 4 6.96 -16.50 16.70
CA PHE A 4 7.30 -15.94 16.46
C PHE A 4 7.54 -15.27 16.68
N GLY A 5 7.63 -15.22 17.12
CA GLY A 5 7.87 -14.74 17.32
C GLY A 5 8.28 -13.93 17.68
N ARG A 6 8.46 -13.98 17.93
CA ARG A 6 8.85 -13.38 18.23
C ARG A 6 9.41 -12.56 18.16
N ASP A 7 9.56 -12.57 18.26
CA ASP A 7 10.10 -11.94 18.10
C ASP A 7 10.40 -11.30 17.53
N GLY A 8 10.33 -11.56 17.87
CA GLY A 8 10.18 -11.01 17.06
C GLY A 8 10.58 -10.65 16.12
N GLY A 9 10.75 -10.72 16.04
CA GLY A 9 11.38 -10.26 15.03
C GLY A 9 10.96 -10.42 13.69
N THR A 10 9.88 -10.67 13.46
CA THR A 10 9.47 -10.78 12.07
C THR A 10 9.29 -9.40 11.48
N THR A 11 10.31 -8.93 10.83
CA THR A 11 10.28 -7.63 10.20
C THR A 11 9.64 -7.65 8.82
N ASP A 12 9.38 -8.83 8.27
CA ASP A 12 8.75 -8.92 6.94
C ASP A 12 7.24 -8.79 6.99
N VAL A 13 6.64 -8.72 8.17
CA VAL A 13 5.20 -8.56 8.26
C VAL A 13 4.89 -7.10 8.60
N PRO A 14 4.12 -6.40 7.76
CA PRO A 14 3.80 -5.01 8.07
C PRO A 14 2.91 -4.93 9.30
N GLN A 15 3.20 -3.98 10.17
CA GLN A 15 2.41 -3.76 11.36
C GLN A 15 1.13 -3.00 11.03
N VAL A 16 0.08 -3.28 11.78
CA VAL A 16 -1.22 -2.63 11.56
C VAL A 16 -1.08 -1.11 11.58
N ARG A 17 -0.27 -0.59 12.49
CA ARG A 17 -0.02 0.85 12.56
C ARG A 17 0.48 1.41 11.23
N HIS A 18 1.41 0.71 10.60
CA HIS A 18 1.98 1.16 9.34
C HIS A 18 0.96 1.08 8.21
N LEU A 19 0.07 0.09 8.24
CA LEU A 19 -0.99 -0.01 7.25
C LEU A 19 -1.92 1.19 7.33
N HIS A 20 -2.29 1.60 8.53
CA HIS A 20 -3.13 2.79 8.71
C HIS A 20 -2.41 4.05 8.24
N GLU A 21 -1.11 4.15 8.51
CA GLU A 21 -0.33 5.30 8.09
C GLU A 21 -0.24 5.38 6.56
N VAL A 22 -0.06 4.24 5.90
CA VAL A 22 -0.01 4.22 4.44
C VAL A 22 -1.38 4.56 3.83
N LEU A 23 -2.46 4.10 4.45
CA LEU A 23 -3.80 4.48 3.99
C LEU A 23 -3.99 6.00 4.05
N ARG A 24 -3.54 6.62 5.15
CA ARG A 24 -3.59 8.07 5.26
C ARG A 24 -2.70 8.75 4.24
N LEU A 25 -1.56 8.14 3.94
CA LEU A 25 -0.66 8.66 2.93
C LEU A 25 -1.31 8.63 1.55
N PHE A 26 -1.96 7.51 1.21
CA PHE A 26 -2.68 7.41 -0.06
C PHE A 26 -3.77 8.47 -0.16
N LEU A 27 -4.50 8.68 0.92
CA LEU A 27 -5.54 9.71 0.96
C LEU A 27 -4.94 11.10 0.79
N ALA A 28 -3.84 11.36 1.49
CA ALA A 28 -3.16 12.65 1.38
C ALA A 28 -2.65 12.90 -0.04
N LEU A 29 -2.13 11.86 -0.69
CA LEU A 29 -1.69 11.96 -2.07
C LEU A 29 -2.85 12.31 -2.99
N ALA A 30 -3.99 11.66 -2.80
CA ALA A 30 -5.18 11.92 -3.61
C ALA A 30 -5.68 13.35 -3.41
N GLN A 31 -5.52 13.90 -2.21
CA GLN A 31 -5.98 15.24 -1.87
C GLN A 31 -4.94 16.32 -2.14
N GLY A 32 -3.71 15.95 -2.46
CA GLY A 32 -2.64 16.89 -2.68
C GLY A 32 -2.14 17.55 -1.41
N ASP A 33 -2.29 16.89 -0.26
CA ASP A 33 -1.90 17.44 1.04
C ASP A 33 -0.42 17.17 1.28
N ARG A 34 0.42 18.10 0.87
CA ARG A 34 1.87 17.93 0.97
C ARG A 34 2.39 17.87 2.38
N ALA A 35 1.78 18.61 3.29
CA ALA A 35 2.20 18.61 4.70
C ALA A 35 1.99 17.24 5.32
N ALA A 36 0.83 16.64 5.07
CA ALA A 36 0.54 15.30 5.57
C ALA A 36 1.47 14.26 4.96
N ILE A 37 1.76 14.39 3.66
CA ILE A 37 2.67 13.47 2.99
C ILE A 37 4.05 13.50 3.66
N LYS A 38 4.58 14.70 3.90
CA LYS A 38 5.87 14.85 4.56
C LYS A 38 5.88 14.25 5.95
N ALA A 39 4.85 14.55 6.73
CA ALA A 39 4.77 14.07 8.11
C ALA A 39 4.72 12.54 8.14
N LEU A 40 3.89 11.95 7.30
CA LEU A 40 3.72 10.50 7.30
C LEU A 40 4.97 9.77 6.81
N THR A 41 5.64 10.32 5.80
CA THR A 41 6.83 9.65 5.25
C THR A 41 8.03 9.73 6.18
N ARG A 42 8.02 10.66 7.12
CA ARG A 42 9.11 10.75 8.10
C ARG A 42 9.05 9.69 9.18
N GLU A 43 7.87 9.13 9.42
CA GLU A 43 7.65 8.24 10.56
C GLU A 43 7.90 6.78 10.26
N MET A 44 8.15 6.45 9.00
CA MET A 44 8.39 5.07 8.62
C MET A 44 9.75 4.94 7.96
N THR A 45 10.43 3.83 8.24
CA THR A 45 11.61 3.51 7.46
C THR A 45 11.19 3.14 6.05
N LEU A 46 12.13 3.19 5.12
CA LEU A 46 11.85 2.82 3.73
C LEU A 46 11.30 1.39 3.65
N GLU A 47 11.89 0.48 4.41
CA GLU A 47 11.46 -0.91 4.40
C GLU A 47 10.04 -1.06 4.93
N GLN A 48 9.75 -0.42 6.07
CA GLN A 48 8.41 -0.48 6.65
C GLN A 48 7.36 0.11 5.70
N GLY A 49 7.68 1.23 5.10
CA GLY A 49 6.78 1.87 4.17
C GLY A 49 6.53 1.04 2.93
N THR A 50 7.56 0.40 2.41
CA THR A 50 7.44 -0.44 1.22
C THR A 50 6.53 -1.64 1.49
N LEU A 51 6.76 -2.34 2.60
CA LEU A 51 5.94 -3.49 2.95
C LEU A 51 4.48 -3.09 3.17
N ALA A 52 4.27 -1.99 3.87
CA ALA A 52 2.92 -1.49 4.14
C ALA A 52 2.22 -1.06 2.84
N CYS A 53 2.95 -0.44 1.93
CA CYS A 53 2.39 -0.04 0.63
C CYS A 53 1.94 -1.26 -0.18
N PHE A 54 2.74 -2.31 -0.19
CA PHE A 54 2.35 -3.54 -0.89
C PHE A 54 1.08 -4.12 -0.31
N ALA A 55 0.99 -4.20 1.02
CA ALA A 55 -0.18 -4.77 1.68
C ALA A 55 -1.44 -3.93 1.43
N VAL A 56 -1.32 -2.62 1.56
CA VAL A 56 -2.46 -1.73 1.35
C VAL A 56 -2.89 -1.74 -0.11
N GLY A 57 -1.93 -1.74 -1.03
CA GLY A 57 -2.24 -1.81 -2.45
C GLY A 57 -3.01 -3.06 -2.80
N GLN A 58 -2.61 -4.20 -2.23
CA GLN A 58 -3.30 -5.45 -2.45
C GLN A 58 -4.74 -5.41 -1.94
N LEU A 59 -4.93 -4.83 -0.75
CA LEU A 59 -6.28 -4.70 -0.19
C LEU A 59 -7.15 -3.78 -1.04
N LEU A 60 -6.61 -2.66 -1.47
CA LEU A 60 -7.36 -1.73 -2.31
C LEU A 60 -7.77 -2.38 -3.63
N LEU A 61 -6.86 -3.12 -4.23
CA LEU A 61 -7.15 -3.81 -5.49
C LEU A 61 -8.25 -4.85 -5.32
N ARG A 62 -8.23 -5.58 -4.20
CA ARG A 62 -9.27 -6.55 -3.89
C ARG A 62 -10.63 -5.89 -3.71
N HIS A 63 -10.67 -4.80 -2.96
CA HIS A 63 -11.92 -4.08 -2.75
C HIS A 63 -12.47 -3.53 -4.06
N LEU A 64 -11.59 -3.03 -4.91
CA LEU A 64 -12.00 -2.52 -6.20
C LEU A 64 -12.56 -3.64 -7.09
N ALA A 65 -11.93 -4.81 -7.06
CA ALA A 65 -12.42 -5.97 -7.80
C ALA A 65 -13.81 -6.36 -7.35
N GLN A 66 -14.04 -6.40 -6.04
CA GLN A 66 -15.34 -6.73 -5.50
C GLN A 66 -16.40 -5.69 -5.87
N ALA A 67 -16.04 -4.42 -5.81
CA ALA A 67 -16.96 -3.33 -6.10
C ALA A 67 -17.36 -3.26 -7.57
N THR A 68 -16.44 -3.62 -8.46
CA THR A 68 -16.67 -3.52 -9.90
C THR A 68 -17.08 -4.84 -10.54
N GLY A 69 -16.92 -5.94 -9.82
CA GLY A 69 -17.18 -7.27 -10.39
C GLY A 69 -16.14 -7.73 -11.40
N LYS A 70 -15.00 -7.05 -11.47
CA LYS A 70 -13.93 -7.39 -12.40
C LYS A 70 -12.90 -8.28 -11.75
N SER A 71 -12.20 -9.06 -12.56
CA SER A 71 -11.09 -9.86 -12.06
C SER A 71 -9.89 -8.97 -11.75
N LEU A 72 -8.95 -9.49 -10.95
CA LEU A 72 -7.73 -8.76 -10.64
C LEU A 72 -6.93 -8.48 -11.92
N GLU A 73 -6.90 -9.45 -12.83
CA GLU A 73 -6.19 -9.29 -14.08
C GLU A 73 -6.78 -8.18 -14.94
N ASP A 74 -8.11 -8.11 -15.01
CA ASP A 74 -8.78 -7.06 -15.77
C ASP A 74 -8.49 -5.69 -15.19
N LEU A 75 -8.51 -5.58 -13.85
CA LEU A 75 -8.20 -4.32 -13.19
C LEU A 75 -6.77 -3.91 -13.44
N ALA A 76 -5.84 -4.86 -13.36
CA ALA A 76 -4.43 -4.56 -13.60
C ALA A 76 -4.23 -4.06 -15.03
N ALA A 77 -4.90 -4.69 -16.00
CA ALA A 77 -4.81 -4.25 -17.38
C ALA A 77 -5.37 -2.84 -17.56
N GLN A 78 -6.49 -2.56 -16.91
CA GLN A 78 -7.12 -1.24 -17.00
C GLN A 78 -6.23 -0.16 -16.38
N ILE A 79 -5.66 -0.44 -15.21
CA ILE A 79 -4.78 0.51 -14.55
C ILE A 79 -3.51 0.72 -15.38
N SER A 80 -3.00 -0.34 -16.00
CA SER A 80 -1.83 -0.22 -16.85
C SER A 80 -2.09 0.74 -18.03
N LEU A 81 -3.29 0.72 -18.57
CA LEU A 81 -3.65 1.66 -19.64
C LEU A 81 -3.64 3.10 -19.15
N GLU A 82 -4.11 3.31 -17.91
CA GLU A 82 -4.13 4.66 -17.34
C GLU A 82 -2.73 5.17 -17.05
N VAL A 83 -1.84 4.28 -16.62
CA VAL A 83 -0.45 4.65 -16.35
C VAL A 83 0.28 5.03 -17.64
N GLY A 84 -0.10 4.40 -18.74
CA GLY A 84 0.52 4.66 -20.03
C GLY A 84 1.52 3.58 -20.41
N PRO A 85 2.11 3.71 -21.60
CA PRO A 85 3.02 2.69 -22.10
C PRO A 85 4.30 2.64 -21.27
N SER A 86 4.85 1.43 -21.17
CA SER A 86 6.09 1.22 -20.46
C SER A 86 7.23 1.98 -21.14
N PRO A 87 8.11 2.64 -20.38
CA PRO A 87 9.16 3.47 -20.97
C PRO A 87 10.39 2.67 -21.38
N VAL A 88 10.23 1.57 -21.99
CA VAL A 88 11.37 0.73 -22.38
C VAL A 88 11.79 1.02 -23.79
#